data_1624e50b47a575ddf5a033f81daa95c8
#
_entry.id   1624e50b47a575ddf5a033f81daa95c8
#
_cell.length_a   1.000
_cell.length_b   1.000
_cell.length_c   1.000
_cell.angle_alpha   90.00
_cell.angle_beta   90.00
_cell.angle_gamma   90.00
#
_symmetry.space_group_name_H-M   'P 1'
#
loop_
_entity.id
_entity.type
_entity.pdbx_description
1 polymer ?
#
loop_
_entity_poly.entity_id
_entity_poly.type
_entity_poly.pdbx_seq_one_letter_code
_entity_poly.pdbx_strand_id
1 'polypeptide(L)'
;MALTRRQFLTLMGGSAGAAVLFQACGLPEKELLIDSPPAMPEDLVSGIDNWYATTNQQGGSSEGIVVRVMEGRAKKVEGNPNHPLNLGGHSALSEAALQGLYHPDRISAPQVRTGPRGSGEYREISWEDAIARLSLRLGELDSSNENNKAVFVSNPTGGHSGLVLEKFTDSLDSRHLSYEALETNVLRTALKAVFGTDSIPEFDIDNADLVLSFGADFLSSWVSPTRYARGYGEFRQGNGQRGRLIHVDSRFSMTAANADQWVHV
;
A
#
# COMPACT_ATOMS: atom_id res chain seq x y z
N MET A 1 47.87 -9.22 10.15
CA MET A 1 48.36 -10.00 9.01
C MET A 1 48.67 -9.02 7.88
N ALA A 2 49.92 -8.96 7.42
CA ALA A 2 50.30 -8.08 6.32
C ALA A 2 50.02 -8.78 5.00
N LEU A 3 49.24 -8.12 4.13
CA LEU A 3 48.93 -8.59 2.79
C LEU A 3 50.21 -8.61 1.96
N THR A 4 50.48 -9.74 1.29
CA THR A 4 51.57 -9.82 0.35
C THR A 4 51.25 -9.07 -0.94
N ARG A 5 52.26 -8.55 -1.66
CA ARG A 5 52.07 -7.83 -2.95
C ARG A 5 51.24 -8.64 -3.96
N ARG A 6 51.34 -9.94 -3.97
CA ARG A 6 50.57 -10.84 -4.87
C ARG A 6 49.09 -10.89 -4.44
N GLN A 7 48.80 -10.96 -3.16
CA GLN A 7 47.41 -10.93 -2.65
C GLN A 7 46.76 -9.55 -2.87
N PHE A 8 47.51 -8.47 -2.81
CA PHE A 8 47.03 -7.14 -3.14
C PHE A 8 46.68 -7.01 -4.62
N LEU A 9 47.52 -7.49 -5.51
CA LEU A 9 47.27 -7.48 -6.96
C LEU A 9 46.11 -8.38 -7.37
N THR A 10 45.92 -9.54 -6.74
CA THR A 10 44.75 -10.40 -7.01
C THR A 10 43.45 -9.75 -6.49
N LEU A 11 43.50 -9.04 -5.37
CA LEU A 11 42.36 -8.28 -4.88
C LEU A 11 42.00 -7.11 -5.79
N MET A 12 43.00 -6.37 -6.28
CA MET A 12 42.77 -5.28 -7.25
C MET A 12 42.29 -5.80 -8.62
N GLY A 13 42.83 -6.89 -9.12
CA GLY A 13 42.38 -7.53 -10.36
C GLY A 13 40.93 -8.07 -10.24
N GLY A 14 40.57 -8.62 -9.09
CA GLY A 14 39.23 -9.09 -8.78
C GLY A 14 38.22 -7.92 -8.67
N SER A 15 38.62 -6.81 -8.06
CA SER A 15 37.77 -5.63 -7.94
C SER A 15 37.55 -4.90 -9.28
N ALA A 16 38.58 -4.85 -10.15
CA ALA A 16 38.43 -4.31 -11.50
C ALA A 16 37.52 -5.20 -12.37
N GLY A 17 37.66 -6.52 -12.25
CA GLY A 17 36.76 -7.47 -12.91
C GLY A 17 35.32 -7.39 -12.42
N ALA A 18 35.13 -7.20 -11.13
CA ALA A 18 33.81 -6.99 -10.54
C ALA A 18 33.18 -5.67 -11.01
N ALA A 19 33.96 -4.59 -11.09
CA ALA A 19 33.47 -3.29 -11.59
C ALA A 19 33.03 -3.39 -13.07
N VAL A 20 33.76 -4.14 -13.91
CA VAL A 20 33.35 -4.37 -15.30
C VAL A 20 32.09 -5.24 -15.40
N LEU A 21 31.93 -6.23 -14.51
CA LEU A 21 30.71 -7.05 -14.45
C LEU A 21 29.50 -6.24 -13.96
N PHE A 22 29.70 -5.33 -12.99
CA PHE A 22 28.66 -4.42 -12.55
C PHE A 22 28.26 -3.39 -13.62
N GLN A 23 29.20 -2.98 -14.47
CA GLN A 23 28.92 -2.12 -15.62
C GLN A 23 28.26 -2.88 -16.79
N ALA A 24 28.55 -4.18 -16.93
CA ALA A 24 27.91 -5.04 -17.94
C ALA A 24 26.46 -5.45 -17.56
N CYS A 25 26.11 -5.41 -16.27
CA CYS A 25 24.73 -5.44 -15.81
C CYS A 25 24.14 -4.02 -15.86
N GLY A 26 24.35 -3.32 -16.99
CA GLY A 26 23.92 -1.94 -17.16
C GLY A 26 22.48 -1.77 -16.73
N LEU A 27 22.26 -0.91 -15.74
CA LEU A 27 20.98 -0.25 -15.58
C LEU A 27 20.56 0.22 -16.98
N PRO A 28 19.37 -0.13 -17.45
CA PRO A 28 18.93 0.33 -18.76
C PRO A 28 19.12 1.84 -18.79
N GLU A 29 19.89 2.33 -19.79
CA GLU A 29 20.12 3.75 -20.08
C GLU A 29 18.83 4.47 -20.56
N LYS A 30 17.67 4.00 -20.15
CA LYS A 30 16.49 4.83 -20.17
C LYS A 30 16.66 5.80 -19.03
N GLU A 31 17.17 6.97 -19.35
CA GLU A 31 17.01 8.14 -18.49
C GLU A 31 15.56 8.16 -18.06
N LEU A 32 15.32 7.88 -16.79
CA LEU A 32 14.04 8.14 -16.16
C LEU A 32 13.92 9.67 -16.14
N LEU A 33 13.47 10.24 -17.24
CA LEU A 33 13.05 11.64 -17.30
C LEU A 33 11.86 11.77 -16.37
N ILE A 34 12.15 12.11 -15.13
CA ILE A 34 11.14 12.51 -14.18
C ILE A 34 10.84 13.97 -14.51
N ASP A 35 9.74 14.20 -15.23
CA ASP A 35 9.29 15.53 -15.53
C ASP A 35 9.06 16.32 -14.24
N SER A 36 9.43 17.60 -14.27
CA SER A 36 9.03 18.53 -13.23
C SER A 36 7.52 18.61 -13.16
N PRO A 37 6.92 18.76 -11.95
CA PRO A 37 5.49 18.96 -11.86
C PRO A 37 5.07 20.16 -12.71
N PRO A 38 3.89 20.11 -13.37
CA PRO A 38 3.42 21.17 -14.28
C PRO A 38 3.22 22.52 -13.59
N ALA A 39 3.11 22.51 -12.26
CA ALA A 39 3.09 23.72 -11.44
C ALA A 39 4.00 23.54 -10.24
N MET A 40 4.96 24.45 -10.07
CA MET A 40 5.78 24.51 -8.86
C MET A 40 4.99 25.20 -7.76
N PRO A 41 4.94 24.67 -6.54
CA PRO A 41 4.35 25.37 -5.40
C PRO A 41 5.00 26.73 -5.20
N GLU A 42 4.20 27.75 -4.88
CA GLU A 42 4.67 29.14 -4.71
C GLU A 42 5.70 29.29 -3.59
N ASP A 43 5.66 28.43 -2.59
CA ASP A 43 6.53 28.39 -1.42
C ASP A 43 7.76 27.46 -1.59
N LEU A 44 7.98 26.97 -2.80
CA LEU A 44 9.10 26.08 -3.07
C LEU A 44 10.42 26.86 -3.07
N VAL A 45 11.28 26.51 -2.10
CA VAL A 45 12.65 27.03 -2.04
C VAL A 45 13.60 25.95 -2.56
N SER A 46 14.38 26.28 -3.59
CA SER A 46 15.35 25.34 -4.16
C SER A 46 16.34 24.85 -3.11
N GLY A 47 16.57 23.54 -3.07
CA GLY A 47 17.49 22.89 -2.14
C GLY A 47 16.93 22.68 -0.73
N ILE A 48 15.70 23.11 -0.44
CA ILE A 48 15.02 22.87 0.83
C ILE A 48 13.97 21.78 0.65
N ASP A 49 13.96 20.81 1.57
CA ASP A 49 12.95 19.77 1.61
C ASP A 49 11.66 20.27 2.27
N ASN A 50 10.53 19.93 1.67
CA ASN A 50 9.21 20.08 2.27
C ASN A 50 8.66 18.71 2.67
N TRP A 51 7.90 18.66 3.76
CA TRP A 51 7.29 17.45 4.27
C TRP A 51 5.78 17.57 4.25
N TYR A 52 5.12 16.63 3.60
CA TYR A 52 3.67 16.62 3.45
C TYR A 52 3.08 15.39 4.12
N ALA A 53 2.14 15.61 5.05
CA ALA A 53 1.39 14.54 5.66
C ALA A 53 0.29 14.06 4.72
N THR A 54 0.18 12.77 4.55
CA THR A 54 -0.87 12.13 3.76
C THR A 54 -1.16 10.72 4.29
N THR A 55 -2.08 10.04 3.64
CA THR A 55 -2.43 8.65 3.97
C THR A 55 -2.14 7.77 2.77
N ASN A 56 -1.43 6.67 2.99
CA ASN A 56 -1.27 5.62 2.02
C ASN A 56 -2.24 4.48 2.32
N GLN A 57 -3.07 4.13 1.35
CA GLN A 57 -4.03 3.06 1.46
C GLN A 57 -3.65 1.94 0.50
N GLN A 58 -3.22 0.82 1.04
CA GLN A 58 -2.83 -0.35 0.27
C GLN A 58 -3.30 -1.62 0.97
N GLY A 59 -3.91 -2.53 0.20
CA GLY A 59 -4.26 -3.85 0.69
C GLY A 59 -5.16 -3.87 1.93
N GLY A 60 -6.10 -2.94 2.01
CA GLY A 60 -7.08 -2.87 3.10
C GLY A 60 -6.59 -2.20 4.39
N SER A 61 -5.29 -1.94 4.52
CA SER A 61 -4.76 -1.11 5.61
C SER A 61 -4.52 0.32 5.17
N SER A 62 -4.64 1.24 6.12
CA SER A 62 -4.40 2.67 5.92
C SER A 62 -3.30 3.12 6.86
N GLU A 63 -2.24 3.69 6.31
CA GLU A 63 -1.10 4.20 7.05
C GLU A 63 -0.97 5.70 6.87
N GLY A 64 -0.88 6.44 7.98
CA GLY A 64 -0.51 7.85 7.94
C GLY A 64 0.99 7.99 7.68
N ILE A 65 1.32 8.70 6.62
CA ILE A 65 2.71 8.90 6.22
C ILE A 65 3.03 10.38 6.10
N VAL A 66 4.31 10.71 6.18
CA VAL A 66 4.86 12.00 5.77
C VAL A 66 5.81 11.75 4.60
N VAL A 67 5.66 12.56 3.58
CA VAL A 67 6.43 12.43 2.34
C VAL A 67 7.38 13.61 2.24
N ARG A 68 8.67 13.31 2.16
CA ARG A 68 9.71 14.28 1.87
C ARG A 68 9.68 14.62 0.39
N VAL A 69 9.50 15.87 0.08
CA VAL A 69 9.44 16.41 -1.28
C VAL A 69 10.54 17.42 -1.48
N MET A 70 11.32 17.26 -2.52
CA MET A 70 12.38 18.16 -2.92
C MET A 70 12.11 18.61 -4.35
N GLU A 71 12.01 19.91 -4.55
CA GLU A 71 11.77 20.50 -5.86
C GLU A 71 10.58 19.86 -6.61
N GLY A 72 9.49 19.65 -5.89
CA GLY A 72 8.26 19.02 -6.43
C GLY A 72 8.33 17.51 -6.61
N ARG A 73 9.42 16.86 -6.21
CA ARG A 73 9.60 15.41 -6.32
C ARG A 73 9.56 14.72 -4.96
N ALA A 74 8.69 13.74 -4.82
CA ALA A 74 8.69 12.87 -3.65
C ALA A 74 9.96 12.01 -3.62
N LYS A 75 10.71 12.07 -2.52
CA LYS A 75 12.02 11.41 -2.37
C LYS A 75 12.04 10.34 -1.31
N LYS A 76 11.22 10.46 -0.28
CA LYS A 76 11.22 9.55 0.86
C LYS A 76 9.82 9.51 1.48
N VAL A 77 9.44 8.35 1.96
CA VAL A 77 8.26 8.14 2.79
C VAL A 77 8.71 7.79 4.20
N GLU A 78 8.10 8.41 5.19
CA GLU A 78 8.25 8.09 6.61
C GLU A 78 6.86 7.89 7.22
N GLY A 79 6.78 7.15 8.31
CA GLY A 79 5.53 7.06 9.07
C GLY A 79 5.22 8.38 9.78
N ASN A 80 3.95 8.78 9.77
CA ASN A 80 3.53 9.98 10.48
C ASN A 80 3.40 9.70 12.00
N PRO A 81 4.25 10.31 12.85
CA PRO A 81 4.23 10.07 14.28
C PRO A 81 2.92 10.53 14.97
N ASN A 82 2.19 11.44 14.34
CA ASN A 82 0.94 11.98 14.85
C ASN A 82 -0.30 11.20 14.36
N HIS A 83 -0.10 10.18 13.51
CA HIS A 83 -1.22 9.38 13.03
C HIS A 83 -1.64 8.35 14.08
N PRO A 84 -2.95 8.28 14.45
CA PRO A 84 -3.39 7.50 15.60
C PRO A 84 -3.21 5.98 15.45
N LEU A 85 -3.20 5.46 14.23
CA LEU A 85 -3.08 4.02 14.01
C LEU A 85 -1.63 3.54 13.98
N ASN A 86 -0.79 4.13 13.16
CA ASN A 86 0.57 3.62 12.96
C ASN A 86 1.65 4.35 13.77
N LEU A 87 1.34 5.47 14.42
CA LEU A 87 2.20 6.16 15.40
C LEU A 87 3.68 6.28 14.98
N GLY A 88 3.91 6.65 13.72
CA GLY A 88 5.25 6.81 13.14
C GLY A 88 5.84 5.55 12.51
N GLY A 89 5.23 4.37 12.66
CA GLY A 89 5.59 3.19 11.88
C GLY A 89 5.07 3.31 10.43
N HIS A 90 5.69 2.62 9.50
CA HIS A 90 5.17 2.42 8.16
C HIS A 90 5.65 1.09 7.58
N SER A 91 4.87 0.54 6.65
CA SER A 91 5.17 -0.73 6.02
C SER A 91 6.14 -0.59 4.85
N ALA A 92 6.71 -1.72 4.44
CA ALA A 92 7.48 -1.79 3.19
C ALA A 92 6.64 -1.41 1.96
N LEU A 93 5.32 -1.64 2.00
CA LEU A 93 4.41 -1.22 0.93
C LEU A 93 4.30 0.30 0.85
N SER A 94 4.25 0.99 1.98
CA SER A 94 4.26 2.45 2.02
C SER A 94 5.59 3.02 1.50
N GLU A 95 6.71 2.41 1.86
CA GLU A 95 8.02 2.80 1.32
C GLU A 95 8.08 2.58 -0.20
N ALA A 96 7.55 1.47 -0.68
CA ALA A 96 7.50 1.13 -2.12
C ALA A 96 6.52 1.99 -2.92
N ALA A 97 5.63 2.74 -2.28
CA ALA A 97 4.65 3.58 -2.98
C ALA A 97 5.30 4.62 -3.91
N LEU A 98 6.51 5.08 -3.57
CA LEU A 98 7.29 5.97 -4.45
C LEU A 98 7.63 5.31 -5.79
N GLN A 99 7.91 4.01 -5.79
CA GLN A 99 8.22 3.28 -7.03
C GLN A 99 6.99 3.24 -7.94
N GLY A 100 5.79 3.06 -7.36
CA GLY A 100 4.54 3.12 -8.11
C GLY A 100 4.25 4.52 -8.68
N LEU A 101 4.63 5.58 -7.96
CA LEU A 101 4.46 6.95 -8.42
C LEU A 101 5.31 7.27 -9.65
N TYR A 102 6.54 6.78 -9.68
CA TYR A 102 7.51 7.04 -10.75
C TYR A 102 7.74 5.86 -11.67
N HIS A 103 6.84 4.89 -11.67
CA HIS A 103 6.97 3.73 -12.53
C HIS A 103 6.85 4.13 -14.02
N PRO A 104 7.77 3.69 -14.91
CA PRO A 104 7.74 4.08 -16.31
C PRO A 104 6.48 3.62 -17.05
N ASP A 105 5.89 2.51 -16.63
CA ASP A 105 4.65 1.98 -17.23
C ASP A 105 3.38 2.52 -16.54
N ARG A 106 3.52 3.53 -15.69
CA ARG A 106 2.35 4.17 -15.07
C ARG A 106 1.48 4.81 -16.13
N ILE A 107 0.18 4.52 -16.08
CA ILE A 107 -0.81 5.16 -16.96
C ILE A 107 -0.85 6.66 -16.63
N SER A 108 -0.45 7.49 -17.59
CA SER A 108 -0.34 8.95 -17.43
C SER A 108 -1.56 9.71 -17.94
N ALA A 109 -2.33 9.12 -18.85
CA ALA A 109 -3.52 9.72 -19.46
C ALA A 109 -4.64 8.69 -19.61
N PRO A 110 -5.90 9.14 -19.78
CA PRO A 110 -7.00 8.26 -20.10
C PRO A 110 -6.73 7.46 -21.38
N GLN A 111 -7.15 6.22 -21.41
CA GLN A 111 -6.93 5.33 -22.55
C GLN A 111 -8.23 4.67 -22.99
N VAL A 112 -8.38 4.50 -24.30
CA VAL A 112 -9.44 3.72 -24.91
C VAL A 112 -8.84 2.53 -25.66
N ARG A 113 -9.43 1.36 -25.44
CA ARG A 113 -9.03 0.15 -26.16
C ARG A 113 -9.40 0.27 -27.64
N THR A 114 -8.46 -0.04 -28.52
CA THR A 114 -8.62 -0.01 -29.99
C THR A 114 -8.69 -1.39 -30.61
N GLY A 115 -8.12 -2.41 -29.96
CA GLY A 115 -8.12 -3.79 -30.41
C GLY A 115 -9.20 -4.65 -29.76
N PRO A 116 -9.28 -5.93 -30.12
CA PRO A 116 -10.18 -6.90 -29.50
C PRO A 116 -9.86 -7.06 -28.01
N ARG A 117 -10.83 -7.61 -27.26
CA ARG A 117 -10.65 -7.85 -25.82
C ARG A 117 -9.46 -8.78 -25.58
N GLY A 118 -8.51 -8.35 -24.75
CA GLY A 118 -7.29 -9.09 -24.42
C GLY A 118 -6.09 -8.81 -25.33
N SER A 119 -6.22 -7.96 -26.39
CA SER A 119 -5.08 -7.63 -27.26
C SER A 119 -4.03 -6.73 -26.61
N GLY A 120 -4.38 -6.01 -25.53
CA GLY A 120 -3.50 -5.01 -24.95
C GLY A 120 -3.32 -3.73 -25.78
N GLU A 121 -4.10 -3.56 -26.84
CA GLU A 121 -4.01 -2.39 -27.72
C GLU A 121 -4.88 -1.24 -27.20
N TYR A 122 -4.24 -0.16 -26.80
CA TYR A 122 -4.87 1.04 -26.26
C TYR A 122 -4.37 2.29 -26.98
N ARG A 123 -5.20 3.32 -27.00
CA ARG A 123 -4.87 4.66 -27.48
C ARG A 123 -5.21 5.67 -26.39
N GLU A 124 -4.32 6.61 -26.16
CA GLU A 124 -4.58 7.74 -25.27
C GLU A 124 -5.66 8.66 -25.84
N ILE A 125 -6.47 9.21 -24.96
CA ILE A 125 -7.52 10.18 -25.25
C ILE A 125 -7.46 11.32 -24.22
N SER A 126 -8.09 12.44 -24.54
CA SER A 126 -8.20 13.53 -23.59
C SER A 126 -9.13 13.19 -22.41
N TRP A 127 -8.99 13.91 -21.31
CA TRP A 127 -9.93 13.79 -20.18
C TRP A 127 -11.35 14.18 -20.58
N GLU A 128 -11.51 15.19 -21.46
CA GLU A 128 -12.80 15.59 -22.01
C GLU A 128 -13.48 14.44 -22.74
N ASP A 129 -12.76 13.78 -23.65
CA ASP A 129 -13.27 12.64 -24.40
C ASP A 129 -13.63 11.47 -23.48
N ALA A 130 -12.79 11.21 -22.47
CA ALA A 130 -13.04 10.12 -21.50
C ALA A 130 -14.33 10.36 -20.70
N ILE A 131 -14.48 11.57 -20.16
CA ILE A 131 -15.66 11.98 -19.39
C ILE A 131 -16.91 11.98 -20.27
N ALA A 132 -16.82 12.53 -21.49
CA ALA A 132 -17.95 12.56 -22.43
C ALA A 132 -18.43 11.13 -22.76
N ARG A 133 -17.52 10.20 -23.03
CA ARG A 133 -17.85 8.79 -23.32
C ARG A 133 -18.51 8.10 -22.12
N LEU A 134 -17.97 8.32 -20.93
CA LEU A 134 -18.55 7.75 -19.70
C LEU A 134 -19.95 8.32 -19.44
N SER A 135 -20.11 9.64 -19.53
CA SER A 135 -21.39 10.32 -19.33
C SER A 135 -22.44 9.87 -20.33
N LEU A 136 -22.06 9.75 -21.62
CA LEU A 136 -22.95 9.24 -22.65
C LEU A 136 -23.44 7.84 -22.31
N ARG A 137 -22.52 6.95 -21.93
CA ARG A 137 -22.87 5.56 -21.62
C ARG A 137 -23.76 5.43 -20.40
N LEU A 138 -23.48 6.18 -19.34
CA LEU A 138 -24.32 6.21 -18.15
C LEU A 138 -25.71 6.81 -18.45
N GLY A 139 -25.77 7.88 -19.26
CA GLY A 139 -27.03 8.47 -19.71
C GLY A 139 -27.90 7.54 -20.58
N GLU A 140 -27.29 6.68 -21.39
CA GLU A 140 -27.99 5.63 -22.14
C GLU A 140 -28.65 4.61 -21.19
N LEU A 141 -27.92 4.16 -20.16
CA LEU A 141 -28.44 3.22 -19.16
C LEU A 141 -29.59 3.86 -18.36
N ASP A 142 -29.43 5.11 -17.96
CA ASP A 142 -30.46 5.88 -17.24
C ASP A 142 -31.74 6.04 -18.08
N SER A 143 -31.59 6.48 -19.32
CA SER A 143 -32.71 6.65 -20.27
C SER A 143 -33.47 5.34 -20.57
N SER A 144 -32.77 4.21 -20.47
CA SER A 144 -33.33 2.88 -20.67
C SER A 144 -33.87 2.24 -19.39
N ASN A 145 -33.73 2.92 -18.24
CA ASN A 145 -34.02 2.38 -16.90
C ASN A 145 -33.24 1.08 -16.61
N GLU A 146 -31.99 1.03 -17.06
CA GLU A 146 -31.07 -0.12 -16.95
C GLU A 146 -29.86 0.17 -16.05
N ASN A 147 -29.97 1.12 -15.15
CA ASN A 147 -28.88 1.52 -14.23
C ASN A 147 -28.32 0.36 -13.42
N ASN A 148 -29.15 -0.64 -13.12
CA ASN A 148 -28.73 -1.86 -12.45
C ASN A 148 -27.72 -2.72 -13.23
N LYS A 149 -27.50 -2.44 -14.51
CA LYS A 149 -26.45 -3.04 -15.34
C LYS A 149 -25.08 -2.35 -15.15
N ALA A 150 -25.06 -1.15 -14.55
CA ALA A 150 -23.81 -0.52 -14.15
C ALA A 150 -23.35 -1.09 -12.81
N VAL A 151 -22.10 -1.53 -12.77
CA VAL A 151 -21.46 -2.04 -11.54
C VAL A 151 -20.14 -1.32 -11.36
N PHE A 152 -19.99 -0.66 -10.22
CA PHE A 152 -18.75 -0.01 -9.83
C PHE A 152 -17.97 -0.94 -8.92
N VAL A 153 -16.72 -1.20 -9.25
CA VAL A 153 -15.83 -2.05 -8.44
C VAL A 153 -14.66 -1.20 -7.98
N SER A 154 -14.41 -1.18 -6.69
CA SER A 154 -13.28 -0.46 -6.13
C SER A 154 -12.60 -1.27 -5.01
N ASN A 155 -11.40 -0.88 -4.64
CA ASN A 155 -10.86 -1.25 -3.34
C ASN A 155 -11.72 -0.61 -2.23
N PRO A 156 -11.66 -1.13 -0.99
CA PRO A 156 -12.27 -0.47 0.15
C PRO A 156 -11.81 0.98 0.23
N THR A 157 -12.73 1.91 0.10
CA THR A 157 -12.44 3.33 0.04
C THR A 157 -13.20 4.02 1.16
N GLY A 158 -12.45 4.58 2.11
CA GLY A 158 -13.01 5.32 3.25
C GLY A 158 -12.92 6.84 3.09
N GLY A 159 -13.34 7.55 4.14
CA GLY A 159 -13.27 9.00 4.20
C GLY A 159 -14.08 9.70 3.10
N HIS A 160 -13.61 10.85 2.66
CA HIS A 160 -14.32 11.67 1.66
C HIS A 160 -14.48 10.97 0.31
N SER A 161 -13.49 10.21 -0.12
CA SER A 161 -13.55 9.47 -1.39
C SER A 161 -14.64 8.39 -1.36
N GLY A 162 -14.80 7.71 -0.24
CA GLY A 162 -15.89 6.74 -0.03
C GLY A 162 -17.27 7.41 -0.10
N LEU A 163 -17.43 8.53 0.57
CA LEU A 163 -18.69 9.30 0.55
C LEU A 163 -19.03 9.82 -0.86
N VAL A 164 -18.04 10.26 -1.63
CA VAL A 164 -18.26 10.69 -3.02
C VAL A 164 -18.68 9.51 -3.89
N LEU A 165 -18.01 8.35 -3.73
CA LEU A 165 -18.33 7.15 -4.48
C LEU A 165 -19.74 6.64 -4.16
N GLU A 166 -20.11 6.59 -2.87
CA GLU A 166 -21.45 6.23 -2.41
C GLU A 166 -22.52 7.13 -3.02
N LYS A 167 -22.38 8.44 -2.86
CA LYS A 167 -23.32 9.42 -3.46
C LYS A 167 -23.42 9.29 -4.99
N PHE A 168 -22.31 9.02 -5.65
CA PHE A 168 -22.30 8.85 -7.09
C PHE A 168 -23.06 7.58 -7.51
N THR A 169 -22.82 6.46 -6.85
CA THR A 169 -23.51 5.20 -7.16
C THR A 169 -24.99 5.25 -6.81
N ASP A 170 -25.34 5.90 -5.69
CA ASP A 170 -26.72 6.10 -5.27
C ASP A 170 -27.48 7.00 -6.26
N SER A 171 -26.84 8.05 -6.78
CA SER A 171 -27.47 8.95 -7.76
C SER A 171 -27.81 8.26 -9.07
N LEU A 172 -27.17 7.15 -9.37
CA LEU A 172 -27.40 6.33 -10.57
C LEU A 172 -28.24 5.08 -10.30
N ASP A 173 -28.69 4.86 -9.07
CA ASP A 173 -29.32 3.59 -8.65
C ASP A 173 -28.51 2.36 -9.13
N SER A 174 -27.19 2.44 -9.01
CA SER A 174 -26.25 1.46 -9.50
C SER A 174 -25.60 0.66 -8.36
N ARG A 175 -24.99 -0.47 -8.70
CA ARG A 175 -24.36 -1.33 -7.70
C ARG A 175 -22.90 -0.95 -7.48
N HIS A 176 -22.51 -0.86 -6.21
CA HIS A 176 -21.11 -0.76 -5.81
C HIS A 176 -20.65 -2.05 -5.16
N LEU A 177 -19.51 -2.57 -5.63
CA LEU A 177 -18.84 -3.74 -5.07
C LEU A 177 -17.45 -3.33 -4.60
N SER A 178 -17.22 -3.50 -3.32
CA SER A 178 -15.88 -3.33 -2.74
C SER A 178 -15.15 -4.67 -2.78
N TYR A 179 -13.94 -4.68 -3.32
CA TYR A 179 -13.08 -5.86 -3.41
C TYR A 179 -11.75 -5.61 -2.71
N GLU A 180 -11.38 -6.53 -1.87
CA GLU A 180 -10.13 -6.51 -1.13
C GLU A 180 -9.46 -7.89 -1.23
N ALA A 181 -8.19 -7.91 -1.63
CA ALA A 181 -7.45 -9.17 -1.78
C ALA A 181 -7.12 -9.83 -0.44
N LEU A 182 -6.92 -9.02 0.62
CA LEU A 182 -6.73 -9.47 2.01
C LEU A 182 -7.99 -9.09 2.80
N GLU A 183 -9.07 -9.80 2.51
CA GLU A 183 -10.41 -9.43 2.92
C GLU A 183 -10.65 -9.57 4.44
N THR A 184 -11.45 -8.67 4.98
CA THR A 184 -11.84 -8.64 6.39
C THR A 184 -13.31 -9.01 6.62
N ASN A 185 -14.02 -9.47 5.59
CA ASN A 185 -15.46 -9.74 5.65
C ASN A 185 -15.83 -10.83 6.66
N VAL A 186 -14.99 -11.86 6.80
CA VAL A 186 -15.20 -12.92 7.80
C VAL A 186 -15.13 -12.34 9.20
N LEU A 187 -14.11 -11.50 9.47
CA LEU A 187 -13.97 -10.81 10.76
C LEU A 187 -15.16 -9.87 11.03
N ARG A 188 -15.57 -9.06 10.05
CA ARG A 188 -16.72 -8.15 10.17
C ARG A 188 -18.02 -8.93 10.44
N THR A 189 -18.23 -10.03 9.72
CA THR A 189 -19.40 -10.90 9.92
C THR A 189 -19.41 -11.48 11.34
N ALA A 190 -18.27 -11.95 11.83
CA ALA A 190 -18.14 -12.47 13.18
C ALA A 190 -18.40 -11.37 14.24
N LEU A 191 -17.82 -10.18 14.06
CA LEU A 191 -18.04 -9.03 14.95
C LEU A 191 -19.51 -8.61 14.98
N LYS A 192 -20.18 -8.61 13.82
CA LYS A 192 -21.61 -8.32 13.74
C LYS A 192 -22.45 -9.36 14.44
N ALA A 193 -22.10 -10.63 14.31
CA ALA A 193 -22.83 -11.73 14.95
C ALA A 193 -22.66 -11.73 16.49
N VAL A 194 -21.44 -11.39 16.99
CA VAL A 194 -21.10 -11.46 18.41
C VAL A 194 -21.39 -10.15 19.15
N PHE A 195 -21.04 -9.04 18.53
CA PHE A 195 -21.07 -7.71 19.18
C PHE A 195 -22.12 -6.74 18.59
N GLY A 196 -22.81 -7.14 17.52
CA GLY A 196 -23.79 -6.29 16.85
C GLY A 196 -23.21 -5.13 16.05
N THR A 197 -21.89 -5.08 15.87
CA THR A 197 -21.19 -4.05 15.08
C THR A 197 -20.39 -4.68 13.95
N ASP A 198 -20.32 -4.02 12.79
CA ASP A 198 -19.46 -4.40 11.67
C ASP A 198 -18.16 -3.58 11.59
N SER A 199 -17.94 -2.73 12.57
CA SER A 199 -16.66 -2.01 12.75
C SER A 199 -15.62 -2.92 13.35
N ILE A 200 -14.42 -2.93 12.78
CA ILE A 200 -13.29 -3.66 13.34
C ILE A 200 -12.73 -2.86 14.50
N PRO A 201 -12.72 -3.42 15.73
CA PRO A 201 -12.14 -2.75 16.90
C PRO A 201 -10.60 -2.74 16.81
N GLU A 202 -10.00 -1.85 17.57
CA GLU A 202 -8.58 -1.98 17.89
C GLU A 202 -8.40 -3.07 18.95
N PHE A 203 -7.47 -3.99 18.69
CA PHE A 203 -7.10 -5.02 19.64
C PHE A 203 -5.89 -4.54 20.45
N ASP A 204 -6.09 -4.29 21.72
CA ASP A 204 -5.06 -3.79 22.64
C ASP A 204 -4.10 -4.91 23.04
N ILE A 205 -3.19 -5.28 22.14
CA ILE A 205 -2.15 -6.29 22.42
C ILE A 205 -0.99 -5.71 23.22
N ASP A 206 -0.83 -4.39 23.22
CA ASP A 206 0.25 -3.68 23.90
C ASP A 206 0.22 -3.95 25.43
N ASN A 207 -1.00 -3.98 25.99
CA ASN A 207 -1.26 -4.14 27.42
C ASN A 207 -1.71 -5.55 27.81
N ALA A 208 -1.64 -6.52 26.88
CA ALA A 208 -2.05 -7.89 27.16
C ALA A 208 -0.92 -8.69 27.85
N ASP A 209 -1.26 -9.56 28.79
CA ASP A 209 -0.33 -10.56 29.37
C ASP A 209 -0.28 -11.82 28.50
N LEU A 210 -1.40 -12.18 27.88
CA LEU A 210 -1.55 -13.34 27.03
C LEU A 210 -2.35 -12.98 25.77
N VAL A 211 -1.81 -13.31 24.62
CA VAL A 211 -2.53 -13.27 23.35
C VAL A 211 -2.71 -14.68 22.82
N LEU A 212 -3.97 -15.07 22.60
CA LEU A 212 -4.34 -16.30 21.92
C LEU A 212 -4.89 -15.94 20.53
N SER A 213 -4.15 -16.28 19.48
CA SER A 213 -4.47 -15.91 18.11
C SER A 213 -4.87 -17.14 17.30
N PHE A 214 -5.97 -17.05 16.55
CA PHE A 214 -6.47 -18.10 15.66
C PHE A 214 -6.45 -17.60 14.23
N GLY A 215 -5.50 -18.05 13.42
CA GLY A 215 -5.38 -17.73 12.01
C GLY A 215 -5.11 -16.24 11.68
N ALA A 216 -5.01 -15.38 12.69
CA ALA A 216 -4.78 -13.95 12.49
C ALA A 216 -3.28 -13.66 12.38
N ASP A 217 -2.78 -13.52 11.17
CA ASP A 217 -1.37 -13.17 10.89
C ASP A 217 -1.13 -11.66 11.07
N PHE A 218 -1.29 -11.19 12.31
CA PHE A 218 -1.30 -9.77 12.64
C PHE A 218 0.07 -9.09 12.53
N LEU A 219 1.15 -9.85 12.43
CA LEU A 219 2.49 -9.31 12.19
C LEU A 219 2.82 -9.17 10.69
N SER A 220 1.93 -9.63 9.77
CA SER A 220 2.20 -9.60 8.34
C SER A 220 1.07 -8.99 7.51
N SER A 221 -0.16 -9.51 7.62
CA SER A 221 -1.22 -9.18 6.67
C SER A 221 -2.59 -8.85 7.29
N TRP A 222 -2.80 -9.11 8.58
CA TRP A 222 -4.11 -8.99 9.19
C TRP A 222 -4.37 -7.59 9.72
N VAL A 223 -5.44 -6.95 9.25
CA VAL A 223 -5.99 -5.64 9.65
C VAL A 223 -4.99 -4.48 9.55
N SER A 224 -4.04 -4.37 10.46
CA SER A 224 -3.04 -3.29 10.50
C SER A 224 -1.70 -3.81 11.03
N PRO A 225 -0.92 -4.50 10.17
CA PRO A 225 0.34 -5.12 10.60
C PRO A 225 1.31 -4.14 11.26
N THR A 226 1.40 -2.93 10.75
CA THR A 226 2.30 -1.88 11.29
C THR A 226 1.90 -1.51 12.72
N ARG A 227 0.60 -1.33 13.00
CA ARG A 227 0.12 -1.04 14.34
C ARG A 227 0.40 -2.21 15.28
N TYR A 228 0.06 -3.43 14.84
CA TYR A 228 0.23 -4.62 15.68
C TYR A 228 1.68 -5.05 15.86
N ALA A 229 2.55 -4.84 14.88
CA ALA A 229 3.98 -5.07 15.04
C ALA A 229 4.58 -4.15 16.13
N ARG A 230 4.15 -2.88 16.17
CA ARG A 230 4.53 -1.97 17.24
C ARG A 230 3.99 -2.44 18.59
N GLY A 231 2.68 -2.72 18.68
CA GLY A 231 2.06 -3.21 19.89
C GLY A 231 2.68 -4.53 20.37
N TYR A 232 3.04 -5.41 19.45
CA TYR A 232 3.78 -6.62 19.76
C TYR A 232 5.16 -6.32 20.36
N GLY A 233 5.84 -5.28 19.91
CA GLY A 233 7.10 -4.82 20.51
C GLY A 233 6.93 -4.47 21.99
N GLU A 234 5.92 -3.66 22.33
CA GLU A 234 5.59 -3.30 23.71
C GLU A 234 5.16 -4.53 24.54
N PHE A 235 4.30 -5.36 23.99
CA PHE A 235 3.87 -6.64 24.58
C PHE A 235 5.05 -7.54 24.94
N ARG A 236 6.12 -7.56 24.13
CA ARG A 236 7.30 -8.41 24.34
C ARG A 236 8.36 -7.77 25.23
N GLN A 237 8.44 -6.45 25.29
CA GLN A 237 9.39 -5.76 26.18
C GLN A 237 8.87 -5.72 27.61
N GLY A 238 7.59 -5.42 27.78
CA GLY A 238 6.86 -5.35 29.04
C GLY A 238 7.45 -4.39 30.07
N ASN A 239 6.62 -3.85 30.92
CA ASN A 239 7.06 -3.13 32.10
C ASN A 239 7.39 -4.09 33.25
N GLY A 240 8.20 -5.12 32.96
CA GLY A 240 8.63 -6.13 33.90
C GLY A 240 8.05 -7.54 33.69
N GLN A 241 7.01 -7.71 32.91
CA GLN A 241 6.45 -9.02 32.57
C GLN A 241 6.29 -9.13 31.05
N ARG A 242 7.02 -10.06 30.44
CA ARG A 242 6.93 -10.34 29.01
C ARG A 242 5.62 -11.04 28.68
N GLY A 243 4.83 -10.48 27.77
CA GLY A 243 3.61 -11.10 27.30
C GLY A 243 3.85 -12.42 26.56
N ARG A 244 2.90 -13.34 26.63
CA ARG A 244 2.95 -14.67 25.99
C ARG A 244 2.02 -14.73 24.80
N LEU A 245 2.53 -15.16 23.63
CA LEU A 245 1.76 -15.37 22.41
C LEU A 245 1.62 -16.86 22.12
N ILE A 246 0.37 -17.33 22.01
CA ILE A 246 0.01 -18.65 21.49
C ILE A 246 -0.71 -18.43 20.16
N HIS A 247 -0.21 -19.02 19.08
CA HIS A 247 -0.79 -18.88 17.75
C HIS A 247 -1.22 -20.24 17.19
N VAL A 248 -2.47 -20.33 16.80
CA VAL A 248 -3.11 -21.53 16.24
C VAL A 248 -3.35 -21.28 14.74
N ASP A 249 -2.65 -21.98 13.88
CA ASP A 249 -2.74 -21.80 12.42
C ASP A 249 -2.21 -23.04 11.70
N SER A 250 -2.77 -23.34 10.54
CA SER A 250 -2.27 -24.36 9.63
C SER A 250 -0.97 -23.95 8.92
N ARG A 251 -0.68 -22.65 8.86
CA ARG A 251 0.49 -22.08 8.20
C ARG A 251 1.50 -21.54 9.20
N PHE A 252 2.78 -21.83 8.97
CA PHE A 252 3.88 -21.20 9.72
C PHE A 252 4.11 -19.77 9.21
N SER A 253 3.26 -18.87 9.68
CA SER A 253 3.24 -17.44 9.30
C SER A 253 4.30 -16.62 10.06
N MET A 254 4.42 -15.34 9.77
CA MET A 254 5.27 -14.41 10.53
C MET A 254 4.83 -14.36 12.00
N THR A 255 3.52 -14.38 12.28
CA THR A 255 2.99 -14.44 13.64
C THR A 255 3.32 -15.76 14.31
N ALA A 256 3.22 -16.88 13.59
CA ALA A 256 3.61 -18.19 14.09
C ALA A 256 5.11 -18.25 14.46
N ALA A 257 5.97 -17.70 13.61
CA ALA A 257 7.41 -17.68 13.83
C ALA A 257 7.84 -16.86 15.06
N ASN A 258 7.01 -15.91 15.47
CA ASN A 258 7.24 -15.05 16.64
C ASN A 258 6.46 -15.48 17.89
N ALA A 259 5.63 -16.52 17.78
CA ALA A 259 4.87 -17.05 18.92
C ALA A 259 5.75 -17.83 19.89
N ASP A 260 5.38 -17.80 21.18
CA ASP A 260 5.99 -18.67 22.19
C ASP A 260 5.54 -20.12 22.01
N GLN A 261 4.34 -20.29 21.46
CA GLN A 261 3.81 -21.60 21.09
C GLN A 261 3.00 -21.48 19.80
N TRP A 262 3.42 -22.19 18.79
CA TRP A 262 2.62 -22.41 17.59
C TRP A 262 1.92 -23.77 17.68
N VAL A 263 0.62 -23.77 17.48
CA VAL A 263 -0.21 -24.96 17.44
C VAL A 263 -0.67 -25.16 16.00
N HIS A 264 -0.11 -26.16 15.37
CA HIS A 264 -0.51 -26.54 14.01
C HIS A 264 -1.88 -27.25 14.04
N VAL A 265 -2.79 -26.86 13.15
CA VAL A 265 -4.15 -27.44 12.99
C VAL A 265 -4.46 -27.72 11.53
#